data_5ca74bdc61ea0cce4dc9b3827e7ceb29
#
_entry.id   5ca74bdc61ea0cce4dc9b3827e7ceb29
#
_cell.length_a   1.000
_cell.length_b   1.000
_cell.length_c   1.000
_cell.angle_alpha   90.00
_cell.angle_beta   90.00
_cell.angle_gamma   90.00
#
_symmetry.space_group_name_H-M   'P 1'
#
loop_
_entity.id
_entity.type
_entity.pdbx_description
1 polymer ?
#
loop_
_entity_poly.entity_id
_entity_poly.type
_entity_poly.pdbx_seq_one_letter_code
_entity_poly.pdbx_strand_id
1 'polypeptide(L)'
;MQAGLTLRAFSAASAGTKASARYVSTFRHRVSKTLVPTSKQKFAHVAGQEMVPSQQLLLRSGMMRQSSSGIYSILPYGQRILNKIEAIIDDELENIGCQKLSLPNLLTSDNWKKTGRWETAGQEIFKLKDRRGSDFLLAPTHEEEVTSLIAKEVQSYRQLPIRVYQVGRKFRDEMRARSGLLRGKEFVMKDLYTFDVTEREAYNTYDEVVLAYRRIMKRLGVPYAVAEADTGNIGGSHSHEFHILSRVGEDSLLSCGSCGYTSNEERAIGVIPTTPSKIATKFRNSEEVPKWIESLDVVPRSAVRVNPKFQFGILKVPAADESQDESCTLVAVATSGDRDVNEIKVSKAFGNVDLADSVQDIQTLLGESKVTDLMLCVDQSLYPGQEPPRPKDVSLEGSSLPEGLSSLVGHSNWKKSLKVVYGDYHNCKPGDGCPHCQKNKGTMEPMEVSRAIEVGHTFMLGTKYSVPLNATFVAENGQEEEPMQMGCYGLGITRLMASIVEASHDHKGIVWPESVAPYRVVIVTSEDEGCVEAAENVYDVVQKALNAKADVILDDRTETTLGFKMKDAELIGYPWMVVVGKGFLRTGNIEVQHRKTGEKWSLEWPKLEGFFQERRLLDQE
;
A
#
# COMPACT_ATOMS: atom_id res chain seq x y z
N MET A 1 -27.61 -71.50 -20.96
CA MET A 1 -28.47 -71.40 -19.78
C MET A 1 -28.76 -69.88 -19.55
N GLN A 2 -30.00 -69.57 -19.96
CA GLN A 2 -30.55 -68.18 -19.82
C GLN A 2 -31.18 -68.06 -18.44
N ALA A 3 -30.98 -66.95 -17.81
CA ALA A 3 -31.78 -66.49 -16.69
C ALA A 3 -32.25 -65.08 -16.97
N GLY A 4 -33.54 -64.93 -17.25
CA GLY A 4 -34.19 -63.66 -17.52
C GLY A 4 -34.46 -62.86 -16.26
N LEU A 5 -34.33 -61.56 -16.37
CA LEU A 5 -34.73 -60.53 -15.37
C LEU A 5 -35.97 -59.81 -15.89
N THR A 6 -37.10 -60.06 -15.21
CA THR A 6 -38.39 -59.42 -15.40
C THR A 6 -38.42 -57.99 -14.92
N LEU A 7 -38.67 -57.04 -15.80
CA LEU A 7 -39.06 -55.65 -15.49
C LEU A 7 -40.49 -55.61 -14.95
N ARG A 8 -40.70 -55.12 -13.75
CA ARG A 8 -42.02 -54.69 -13.26
C ARG A 8 -42.08 -53.14 -13.33
N ALA A 9 -42.99 -52.72 -14.19
CA ALA A 9 -43.45 -51.32 -14.23
C ALA A 9 -44.30 -51.03 -12.99
N PHE A 10 -44.02 -49.89 -12.32
CA PHE A 10 -44.92 -49.24 -11.38
C PHE A 10 -45.41 -47.93 -11.94
N SER A 11 -46.71 -47.81 -11.98
CA SER A 11 -47.50 -46.74 -12.54
C SER A 11 -47.36 -45.42 -11.77
N ALA A 12 -47.56 -44.35 -12.52
CA ALA A 12 -47.66 -42.99 -12.05
C ALA A 12 -48.85 -42.77 -11.10
N ALA A 13 -48.62 -42.02 -10.03
CA ALA A 13 -49.67 -41.31 -9.31
C ALA A 13 -49.10 -40.08 -8.58
N SER A 14 -49.75 -38.97 -8.81
CA SER A 14 -49.88 -37.72 -8.04
C SER A 14 -48.70 -36.76 -7.92
N ALA A 15 -48.92 -35.64 -8.58
CA ALA A 15 -48.25 -34.37 -8.34
C ALA A 15 -48.36 -33.93 -6.87
N GLY A 16 -47.26 -34.00 -6.17
CA GLY A 16 -47.04 -33.35 -4.89
C GLY A 16 -45.85 -32.44 -5.04
N THR A 17 -46.08 -31.14 -4.87
CA THR A 17 -45.06 -30.09 -4.79
C THR A 17 -43.97 -30.47 -3.78
N LYS A 18 -42.88 -31.04 -4.29
CA LYS A 18 -41.67 -31.21 -3.48
C LYS A 18 -41.06 -29.83 -3.27
N ALA A 19 -41.41 -29.21 -2.13
CA ALA A 19 -40.57 -28.17 -1.56
C ALA A 19 -39.14 -28.73 -1.52
N SER A 20 -38.22 -28.10 -2.21
CA SER A 20 -36.80 -28.44 -2.13
C SER A 20 -36.39 -28.25 -0.65
N ALA A 21 -36.26 -29.35 0.07
CA ALA A 21 -35.57 -29.33 1.35
C ALA A 21 -34.14 -28.85 1.05
N ARG A 22 -33.90 -27.53 1.28
CA ARG A 22 -32.53 -27.02 1.35
C ARG A 22 -31.85 -27.87 2.41
N TYR A 23 -30.85 -28.64 2.02
CA TYR A 23 -29.93 -29.27 2.94
C TYR A 23 -29.33 -28.17 3.82
N VAL A 24 -29.89 -27.94 4.99
CA VAL A 24 -29.24 -27.15 6.04
C VAL A 24 -28.03 -28.00 6.43
N SER A 25 -26.86 -27.50 6.13
CA SER A 25 -25.61 -28.15 6.55
C SER A 25 -25.68 -28.30 8.08
N THR A 26 -25.75 -29.57 8.53
CA THR A 26 -25.70 -29.91 9.95
C THR A 26 -24.27 -29.75 10.52
N PHE A 27 -23.33 -29.29 9.71
CA PHE A 27 -21.95 -29.11 10.13
C PHE A 27 -21.81 -27.81 10.95
N ARG A 28 -21.45 -27.96 12.22
CA ARG A 28 -21.09 -26.86 13.10
C ARG A 28 -19.58 -26.69 13.13
N HIS A 29 -19.10 -25.45 12.93
CA HIS A 29 -17.69 -25.14 13.10
C HIS A 29 -17.33 -25.22 14.59
N ARG A 30 -16.26 -25.99 14.90
CA ARG A 30 -15.82 -26.26 16.27
C ARG A 30 -14.35 -25.92 16.44
N VAL A 31 -13.99 -25.25 17.54
CA VAL A 31 -12.60 -24.91 17.85
C VAL A 31 -11.76 -26.17 18.03
N SER A 32 -12.31 -27.23 18.66
CA SER A 32 -11.61 -28.53 18.83
C SER A 32 -11.23 -29.22 17.52
N LYS A 33 -11.85 -28.85 16.40
CA LYS A 33 -11.60 -29.41 15.05
C LYS A 33 -10.84 -28.44 14.14
N THR A 34 -10.39 -27.32 14.66
CA THR A 34 -9.69 -26.28 13.89
C THR A 34 -8.25 -26.10 14.41
N LEU A 35 -7.28 -26.00 13.51
CA LEU A 35 -5.91 -25.70 13.90
C LEU A 35 -5.79 -24.21 14.31
N VAL A 36 -5.90 -23.94 15.60
CA VAL A 36 -5.80 -22.59 16.20
C VAL A 36 -4.83 -22.63 17.38
N PRO A 37 -3.51 -22.68 17.13
CA PRO A 37 -2.52 -22.78 18.19
C PRO A 37 -2.26 -21.43 18.86
N THR A 38 -3.16 -20.99 19.74
CA THR A 38 -3.00 -19.76 20.51
C THR A 38 -1.89 -19.86 21.55
N SER A 39 -1.25 -18.73 21.90
CA SER A 39 -0.21 -18.65 22.91
C SER A 39 -0.42 -17.49 23.87
N LYS A 40 -0.35 -17.77 25.18
CA LYS A 40 -0.36 -16.73 26.22
C LYS A 40 0.97 -15.97 26.27
N GLN A 41 2.07 -16.67 25.97
CA GLN A 41 3.40 -16.07 26.00
C GLN A 41 3.64 -15.21 24.78
N LYS A 42 4.33 -14.10 24.98
CA LYS A 42 4.87 -13.31 23.87
C LYS A 42 5.97 -14.11 23.17
N PHE A 43 6.00 -14.05 21.87
CA PHE A 43 7.14 -14.61 21.13
C PHE A 43 8.39 -13.77 21.39
N ALA A 44 9.53 -14.43 21.51
CA ALA A 44 10.80 -13.75 21.73
C ALA A 44 11.17 -12.84 20.54
N HIS A 45 11.87 -11.76 20.85
CA HIS A 45 12.41 -10.85 19.84
C HIS A 45 13.32 -11.60 18.87
N VAL A 46 13.16 -11.37 17.58
CA VAL A 46 14.08 -11.87 16.55
C VAL A 46 15.17 -10.83 16.36
N ALA A 47 16.42 -11.22 16.56
CA ALA A 47 17.60 -10.39 16.31
C ALA A 47 17.62 -9.00 16.99
N GLY A 48 17.07 -8.88 18.22
CA GLY A 48 17.15 -7.64 19.01
C GLY A 48 16.20 -6.52 18.60
N GLN A 49 15.27 -6.77 17.65
CA GLN A 49 14.21 -5.81 17.28
C GLN A 49 12.90 -6.16 17.98
N GLU A 50 12.25 -5.15 18.56
CA GLU A 50 10.92 -5.32 19.13
C GLU A 50 9.89 -5.61 18.03
N MET A 51 9.09 -6.68 18.21
CA MET A 51 8.03 -7.02 17.27
C MET A 51 6.91 -5.98 17.36
N VAL A 52 6.43 -5.51 16.21
CA VAL A 52 5.24 -4.66 16.15
C VAL A 52 4.01 -5.41 16.66
N PRO A 53 2.99 -4.68 17.20
CA PRO A 53 1.78 -5.29 17.78
C PRO A 53 1.09 -6.30 16.85
N SER A 54 0.92 -5.99 15.55
CA SER A 54 0.29 -6.92 14.60
C SER A 54 1.04 -8.24 14.45
N GLN A 55 2.36 -8.20 14.33
CA GLN A 55 3.18 -9.40 14.23
C GLN A 55 3.01 -10.27 15.49
N GLN A 56 3.12 -9.65 16.67
CA GLN A 56 3.02 -10.34 17.95
C GLN A 56 1.62 -10.96 18.15
N LEU A 57 0.56 -10.20 17.82
CA LEU A 57 -0.83 -10.64 18.00
C LEU A 57 -1.22 -11.75 17.00
N LEU A 58 -0.84 -11.62 15.72
CA LEU A 58 -1.12 -12.63 14.70
C LEU A 58 -0.41 -13.97 14.99
N LEU A 59 0.79 -13.93 15.54
CA LEU A 59 1.50 -15.13 16.02
C LEU A 59 0.80 -15.74 17.23
N ARG A 60 0.45 -14.92 18.23
CA ARG A 60 -0.19 -15.36 19.47
C ARG A 60 -1.59 -15.91 19.27
N SER A 61 -2.38 -15.29 18.41
CA SER A 61 -3.74 -15.74 18.07
C SER A 61 -3.77 -16.96 17.15
N GLY A 62 -2.60 -17.49 16.73
CA GLY A 62 -2.55 -18.67 15.89
C GLY A 62 -3.02 -18.44 14.46
N MET A 63 -2.85 -17.24 13.92
CA MET A 63 -3.24 -16.91 12.55
C MET A 63 -2.12 -17.11 11.55
N MET A 64 -0.86 -17.03 12.00
CA MET A 64 0.31 -17.27 11.17
C MET A 64 1.44 -17.92 11.95
N ARG A 65 2.44 -18.45 11.21
CA ARG A 65 3.74 -18.90 11.74
C ARG A 65 4.85 -18.47 10.81
N GLN A 66 5.97 -18.06 11.38
CA GLN A 66 7.15 -17.70 10.61
C GLN A 66 7.84 -18.98 10.13
N SER A 67 8.08 -19.08 8.83
CA SER A 67 8.88 -20.14 8.21
C SER A 67 10.33 -19.74 8.14
N SER A 68 10.59 -18.52 7.65
CA SER A 68 11.92 -17.89 7.66
C SER A 68 11.76 -16.36 7.67
N SER A 69 12.87 -15.62 7.64
CA SER A 69 12.82 -14.15 7.63
C SER A 69 12.01 -13.64 6.42
N GLY A 70 10.90 -12.92 6.68
CA GLY A 70 10.02 -12.38 5.65
C GLY A 70 9.12 -13.39 4.95
N ILE A 71 9.06 -14.66 5.40
CA ILE A 71 8.22 -15.72 4.83
C ILE A 71 7.36 -16.33 5.93
N TYR A 72 6.04 -16.39 5.71
CA TYR A 72 5.07 -16.80 6.70
C TYR A 72 4.09 -17.85 6.17
N SER A 73 3.82 -18.87 6.98
CA SER A 73 2.68 -19.76 6.79
C SER A 73 1.43 -19.12 7.39
N ILE A 74 0.38 -19.00 6.59
CA ILE A 74 -0.93 -18.52 7.05
C ILE A 74 -1.73 -19.73 7.51
N LEU A 75 -2.23 -19.69 8.75
CA LEU A 75 -3.02 -20.76 9.36
C LEU A 75 -4.53 -20.58 9.07
N PRO A 76 -5.39 -21.56 9.38
CA PRO A 76 -6.79 -21.53 8.97
C PRO A 76 -7.57 -20.24 9.29
N TYR A 77 -7.37 -19.64 10.46
CA TYR A 77 -8.04 -18.38 10.82
C TYR A 77 -7.50 -17.19 9.99
N GLY A 78 -6.18 -17.12 9.82
CA GLY A 78 -5.58 -16.12 8.95
C GLY A 78 -6.07 -16.24 7.51
N GLN A 79 -6.17 -17.48 6.98
CA GLN A 79 -6.68 -17.73 5.62
C GLN A 79 -8.15 -17.29 5.47
N ARG A 80 -8.99 -17.51 6.50
CA ARG A 80 -10.38 -17.01 6.47
C ARG A 80 -10.46 -15.49 6.37
N ILE A 81 -9.57 -14.79 7.08
CA ILE A 81 -9.49 -13.32 7.03
C ILE A 81 -9.08 -12.87 5.62
N LEU A 82 -8.02 -13.46 5.06
CA LEU A 82 -7.59 -13.15 3.69
C LEU A 82 -8.71 -13.40 2.67
N ASN A 83 -9.43 -14.52 2.77
CA ASN A 83 -10.57 -14.82 1.89
C ASN A 83 -11.70 -13.79 2.01
N LYS A 84 -11.99 -13.27 3.23
CA LYS A 84 -12.99 -12.23 3.42
C LYS A 84 -12.55 -10.88 2.83
N ILE A 85 -11.27 -10.51 3.02
CA ILE A 85 -10.70 -9.32 2.39
C ILE A 85 -10.77 -9.45 0.86
N GLU A 86 -10.40 -10.59 0.32
CA GLU A 86 -10.48 -10.90 -1.11
C GLU A 86 -11.92 -10.80 -1.63
N ALA A 87 -12.90 -11.36 -0.92
CA ALA A 87 -14.31 -11.29 -1.30
C ALA A 87 -14.84 -9.85 -1.37
N ILE A 88 -14.45 -8.98 -0.41
CA ILE A 88 -14.80 -7.55 -0.44
C ILE A 88 -14.20 -6.87 -1.68
N ILE A 89 -12.96 -7.22 -2.01
CA ILE A 89 -12.26 -6.68 -3.18
C ILE A 89 -12.92 -7.16 -4.47
N ASP A 90 -13.22 -8.45 -4.57
CA ASP A 90 -13.88 -9.06 -5.72
C ASP A 90 -15.22 -8.38 -6.00
N ASP A 91 -16.09 -8.25 -4.97
CA ASP A 91 -17.39 -7.59 -5.09
C ASP A 91 -17.26 -6.16 -5.67
N GLU A 92 -16.34 -5.35 -5.14
CA GLU A 92 -16.22 -3.96 -5.56
C GLU A 92 -15.60 -3.81 -6.97
N LEU A 93 -14.70 -4.70 -7.34
CA LEU A 93 -14.09 -4.69 -8.67
C LEU A 93 -15.04 -5.24 -9.75
N GLU A 94 -15.80 -6.30 -9.44
CA GLU A 94 -16.82 -6.82 -10.35
C GLU A 94 -17.92 -5.78 -10.61
N ASN A 95 -18.30 -4.98 -9.61
CA ASN A 95 -19.27 -3.90 -9.75
C ASN A 95 -18.84 -2.79 -10.72
N ILE A 96 -17.55 -2.67 -11.02
CA ILE A 96 -17.02 -1.74 -12.04
C ILE A 96 -16.56 -2.47 -13.31
N GLY A 97 -17.02 -3.72 -13.52
CA GLY A 97 -16.77 -4.49 -14.73
C GLY A 97 -15.37 -5.10 -14.86
N CYS A 98 -14.61 -5.20 -13.76
CA CYS A 98 -13.32 -5.89 -13.78
C CYS A 98 -13.50 -7.41 -13.82
N GLN A 99 -12.59 -8.10 -14.51
CA GLN A 99 -12.62 -9.54 -14.72
C GLN A 99 -11.43 -10.20 -14.02
N LYS A 100 -11.70 -11.23 -13.23
CA LYS A 100 -10.66 -11.97 -12.49
C LYS A 100 -9.98 -12.98 -13.42
N LEU A 101 -8.63 -12.99 -13.39
CA LEU A 101 -7.80 -13.96 -14.11
C LEU A 101 -6.69 -14.50 -13.18
N SER A 102 -5.81 -15.36 -13.71
CA SER A 102 -4.63 -15.85 -13.00
C SER A 102 -3.44 -15.88 -13.95
N LEU A 103 -2.36 -15.20 -13.59
CA LEU A 103 -1.11 -15.15 -14.34
C LEU A 103 -0.04 -16.02 -13.67
N PRO A 104 0.96 -16.53 -14.43
CA PRO A 104 2.07 -17.29 -13.88
C PRO A 104 2.94 -16.41 -12.97
N ASN A 105 3.49 -17.00 -11.91
CA ASN A 105 4.43 -16.32 -11.01
C ASN A 105 5.90 -16.57 -11.35
N LEU A 106 6.19 -17.60 -12.15
CA LEU A 106 7.50 -17.85 -12.71
C LEU A 106 7.54 -17.28 -14.13
N LEU A 107 8.22 -16.14 -14.29
CA LEU A 107 8.25 -15.36 -15.51
C LEU A 107 9.59 -15.48 -16.22
N THR A 108 9.58 -15.39 -17.57
CA THR A 108 10.80 -15.25 -18.35
C THR A 108 11.32 -13.81 -18.30
N SER A 109 12.62 -13.63 -18.46
CA SER A 109 13.25 -12.30 -18.45
C SER A 109 12.96 -11.44 -19.69
N ASP A 110 12.44 -12.03 -20.77
CA ASP A 110 12.39 -11.37 -22.09
C ASP A 110 11.55 -10.09 -22.07
N ASN A 111 10.36 -10.12 -21.50
CA ASN A 111 9.49 -8.94 -21.42
C ASN A 111 10.09 -7.87 -20.48
N TRP A 112 10.73 -8.29 -19.39
CA TRP A 112 11.40 -7.41 -18.44
C TRP A 112 12.62 -6.71 -19.07
N LYS A 113 13.35 -7.40 -19.97
CA LYS A 113 14.44 -6.81 -20.76
C LYS A 113 13.91 -5.78 -21.75
N LYS A 114 12.79 -6.06 -22.43
CA LYS A 114 12.16 -5.11 -23.36
C LYS A 114 11.71 -3.81 -22.71
N THR A 115 11.19 -3.87 -21.46
CA THR A 115 10.79 -2.68 -20.70
C THR A 115 11.96 -2.00 -19.98
N GLY A 116 13.16 -2.57 -20.01
CA GLY A 116 14.34 -2.09 -19.29
C GLY A 116 14.32 -2.36 -17.79
N ARG A 117 13.24 -2.95 -17.25
CA ARG A 117 13.11 -3.20 -15.80
C ARG A 117 13.97 -4.35 -15.29
N TRP A 118 14.46 -5.22 -16.15
CA TRP A 118 15.42 -6.26 -15.78
C TRP A 118 16.69 -5.69 -15.14
N GLU A 119 17.15 -4.53 -15.62
CA GLU A 119 18.33 -3.82 -15.10
C GLU A 119 17.96 -2.82 -14.00
N THR A 120 16.92 -2.02 -14.22
CA THR A 120 16.57 -0.90 -13.32
C THR A 120 15.90 -1.33 -12.01
N ALA A 121 15.21 -2.48 -11.97
CA ALA A 121 14.62 -2.99 -10.75
C ALA A 121 15.65 -3.59 -9.77
N GLY A 122 16.93 -3.64 -10.14
CA GLY A 122 18.05 -3.90 -9.27
C GLY A 122 18.01 -5.25 -8.56
N GLN A 123 18.35 -5.22 -7.25
CA GLN A 123 18.44 -6.42 -6.40
C GLN A 123 17.10 -6.85 -5.79
N GLU A 124 16.02 -6.12 -6.04
CA GLU A 124 14.70 -6.45 -5.46
C GLU A 124 14.02 -7.65 -6.13
N ILE A 125 14.55 -8.13 -7.27
CA ILE A 125 13.99 -9.25 -8.03
C ILE A 125 14.72 -10.54 -7.68
N PHE A 126 13.96 -11.60 -7.36
CA PHE A 126 14.49 -12.96 -7.33
C PHE A 126 14.76 -13.46 -8.75
N LYS A 127 16.00 -13.39 -9.21
CA LYS A 127 16.45 -13.87 -10.52
C LYS A 127 16.88 -15.33 -10.42
N LEU A 128 16.47 -16.16 -11.38
CA LEU A 128 16.68 -17.61 -11.41
C LEU A 128 17.20 -18.04 -12.79
N LYS A 129 17.86 -19.19 -12.85
CA LYS A 129 18.20 -19.85 -14.13
C LYS A 129 17.59 -21.25 -14.17
N ASP A 130 17.02 -21.61 -15.31
CA ASP A 130 16.58 -22.98 -15.54
C ASP A 130 17.76 -23.89 -15.86
N ARG A 131 17.49 -25.20 -16.06
CA ARG A 131 18.53 -26.20 -16.39
C ARG A 131 19.19 -25.96 -17.76
N ARG A 132 18.59 -25.13 -18.62
CA ARG A 132 19.10 -24.77 -19.95
C ARG A 132 19.87 -23.44 -19.92
N GLY A 133 19.94 -22.79 -18.75
CA GLY A 133 20.60 -21.51 -18.58
C GLY A 133 19.73 -20.30 -18.92
N SER A 134 18.43 -20.49 -19.21
CA SER A 134 17.51 -19.39 -19.47
C SER A 134 17.23 -18.60 -18.22
N ASP A 135 17.13 -17.27 -18.36
CA ASP A 135 16.84 -16.36 -17.24
C ASP A 135 15.35 -16.31 -16.94
N PHE A 136 15.02 -16.51 -15.67
CA PHE A 136 13.69 -16.40 -15.10
C PHE A 136 13.70 -15.48 -13.88
N LEU A 137 12.50 -15.07 -13.45
CA LEU A 137 12.29 -14.36 -12.19
C LEU A 137 11.02 -14.86 -11.50
N LEU A 138 10.97 -14.69 -10.17
CA LEU A 138 9.72 -14.77 -9.42
C LEU A 138 9.04 -13.41 -9.49
N ALA A 139 7.76 -13.39 -9.86
CA ALA A 139 7.02 -12.15 -10.14
C ALA A 139 6.92 -11.23 -8.92
N PRO A 140 7.52 -10.03 -8.94
CA PRO A 140 7.27 -8.98 -7.95
C PRO A 140 6.00 -8.19 -8.26
N THR A 141 5.58 -8.19 -9.53
CA THR A 141 4.41 -7.55 -10.15
C THR A 141 4.23 -8.10 -11.58
N HIS A 142 3.18 -7.75 -12.31
CA HIS A 142 2.87 -8.40 -13.60
C HIS A 142 2.56 -7.43 -14.75
N GLU A 143 3.02 -6.20 -14.75
CA GLU A 143 2.80 -5.23 -15.83
C GLU A 143 3.22 -5.82 -17.19
N GLU A 144 4.40 -6.41 -17.25
CA GLU A 144 4.96 -6.99 -18.49
C GLU A 144 4.16 -8.19 -18.97
N GLU A 145 3.79 -9.07 -18.07
CA GLU A 145 3.10 -10.32 -18.40
C GLU A 145 1.68 -10.07 -18.90
N VAL A 146 0.92 -9.24 -18.18
CA VAL A 146 -0.46 -8.91 -18.57
C VAL A 146 -0.49 -8.12 -19.88
N THR A 147 0.44 -7.16 -20.06
CA THR A 147 0.54 -6.39 -21.31
C THR A 147 0.84 -7.30 -22.50
N SER A 148 1.77 -8.23 -22.34
CA SER A 148 2.09 -9.21 -23.40
C SER A 148 0.94 -10.18 -23.69
N LEU A 149 0.11 -10.51 -22.70
CA LEU A 149 -1.12 -11.29 -22.88
C LEU A 149 -2.13 -10.49 -23.70
N ILE A 150 -2.47 -9.28 -23.27
CA ILE A 150 -3.48 -8.43 -23.90
C ILE A 150 -3.07 -8.02 -25.32
N ALA A 151 -1.78 -7.78 -25.57
CA ALA A 151 -1.26 -7.48 -26.90
C ALA A 151 -1.55 -8.57 -27.94
N LYS A 152 -1.70 -9.82 -27.51
CA LYS A 152 -2.00 -10.96 -28.41
C LYS A 152 -3.49 -11.15 -28.65
N GLU A 153 -4.33 -10.70 -27.73
CA GLU A 153 -5.78 -10.96 -27.74
C GLU A 153 -6.58 -9.76 -28.29
N VAL A 154 -6.05 -8.52 -28.19
CA VAL A 154 -6.75 -7.31 -28.60
C VAL A 154 -6.17 -6.80 -29.92
N GLN A 155 -7.05 -6.64 -30.91
CA GLN A 155 -6.69 -6.15 -32.24
C GLN A 155 -7.42 -4.87 -32.64
N SER A 156 -8.52 -4.51 -31.98
CA SER A 156 -9.37 -3.40 -32.36
C SER A 156 -9.82 -2.58 -31.16
N TYR A 157 -9.97 -1.27 -31.35
CA TYR A 157 -10.54 -0.35 -30.36
C TYR A 157 -11.89 -0.81 -29.78
N ARG A 158 -12.68 -1.59 -30.53
CA ARG A 158 -13.99 -2.11 -30.09
C ARG A 158 -13.89 -3.13 -28.95
N GLN A 159 -12.71 -3.68 -28.71
CA GLN A 159 -12.46 -4.64 -27.63
C GLN A 159 -12.07 -3.93 -26.31
N LEU A 160 -11.82 -2.63 -26.36
CA LEU A 160 -11.46 -1.79 -25.22
C LEU A 160 -12.68 -1.03 -24.68
N PRO A 161 -12.75 -0.66 -23.38
CA PRO A 161 -11.70 -0.90 -22.38
C PRO A 161 -11.67 -2.35 -21.86
N ILE A 162 -10.50 -2.81 -21.44
CA ILE A 162 -10.30 -4.07 -20.74
C ILE A 162 -9.80 -3.80 -19.33
N ARG A 163 -10.40 -4.46 -18.34
CA ARG A 163 -10.07 -4.35 -16.92
C ARG A 163 -9.91 -5.76 -16.35
N VAL A 164 -8.69 -6.16 -16.06
CA VAL A 164 -8.39 -7.52 -15.57
C VAL A 164 -7.59 -7.48 -14.30
N TYR A 165 -7.92 -8.34 -13.33
CA TYR A 165 -7.21 -8.40 -12.06
C TYR A 165 -6.96 -9.82 -11.61
N GLN A 166 -5.99 -9.97 -10.74
CA GLN A 166 -5.71 -11.23 -10.06
C GLN A 166 -5.47 -11.01 -8.57
N VAL A 167 -5.61 -12.10 -7.81
CA VAL A 167 -5.13 -12.21 -6.44
C VAL A 167 -4.10 -13.33 -6.41
N GLY A 168 -2.87 -13.00 -6.09
CA GLY A 168 -1.78 -13.97 -6.15
C GLY A 168 -0.58 -13.61 -5.30
N ARG A 169 0.32 -14.59 -5.14
CA ARG A 169 1.59 -14.38 -4.46
C ARG A 169 2.51 -13.51 -5.29
N LYS A 170 3.26 -12.66 -4.61
CA LYS A 170 4.33 -11.84 -5.16
C LYS A 170 5.60 -12.06 -4.35
N PHE A 171 6.74 -11.82 -4.99
CA PHE A 171 8.05 -12.11 -4.44
C PHE A 171 8.97 -10.90 -4.62
N ARG A 172 9.52 -10.39 -3.51
CA ARG A 172 10.50 -9.30 -3.54
C ARG A 172 11.68 -9.67 -2.64
N ASP A 173 12.91 -9.54 -3.12
CA ASP A 173 14.10 -9.84 -2.32
C ASP A 173 14.42 -8.68 -1.37
N GLU A 174 13.53 -8.48 -0.42
CA GLU A 174 13.67 -7.48 0.63
C GLU A 174 14.93 -7.73 1.45
N MET A 175 15.88 -6.81 1.40
CA MET A 175 17.12 -6.89 2.17
C MET A 175 16.84 -6.93 3.68
N ARG A 176 15.85 -6.18 4.15
CA ARG A 176 15.44 -6.09 5.55
C ARG A 176 13.94 -6.36 5.71
N ALA A 177 13.54 -7.62 5.51
CA ALA A 177 12.19 -8.04 5.83
C ALA A 177 11.93 -7.82 7.34
N ARG A 178 10.87 -7.09 7.67
CA ARG A 178 10.57 -6.67 9.05
C ARG A 178 9.07 -6.52 9.28
N SER A 179 8.69 -6.39 10.55
CA SER A 179 7.29 -6.09 10.93
C SER A 179 6.27 -7.14 10.46
N GLY A 180 6.66 -8.40 10.39
CA GLY A 180 5.76 -9.50 10.05
C GLY A 180 5.25 -9.43 8.62
N LEU A 181 3.93 -9.38 8.45
CA LEU A 181 3.27 -9.30 7.13
C LEU A 181 3.25 -7.89 6.53
N LEU A 182 3.74 -6.87 7.24
CA LEU A 182 3.81 -5.51 6.69
C LEU A 182 4.88 -5.40 5.61
N ARG A 183 6.04 -6.09 5.78
CA ARG A 183 7.12 -6.09 4.80
C ARG A 183 7.82 -7.45 4.73
N GLY A 184 7.31 -8.32 3.88
CA GLY A 184 7.79 -9.69 3.67
C GLY A 184 8.42 -9.89 2.29
N LYS A 185 9.16 -11.02 2.13
CA LYS A 185 9.73 -11.47 0.86
C LYS A 185 8.70 -12.16 -0.03
N GLU A 186 7.71 -12.81 0.57
CA GLU A 186 6.58 -13.44 -0.09
C GLU A 186 5.29 -12.93 0.55
N PHE A 187 4.34 -12.45 -0.27
CA PHE A 187 3.08 -11.86 0.19
C PHE A 187 1.98 -12.04 -0.84
N VAL A 188 0.72 -11.85 -0.44
CA VAL A 188 -0.44 -11.89 -1.34
C VAL A 188 -0.83 -10.46 -1.70
N MET A 189 -0.96 -10.21 -2.99
CA MET A 189 -1.39 -8.94 -3.55
C MET A 189 -2.56 -9.15 -4.52
N LYS A 190 -3.51 -8.23 -4.54
CA LYS A 190 -4.41 -8.02 -5.65
C LYS A 190 -3.77 -6.96 -6.56
N ASP A 191 -3.60 -7.29 -7.80
CA ASP A 191 -3.13 -6.38 -8.85
C ASP A 191 -4.16 -6.35 -9.99
N LEU A 192 -4.62 -5.13 -10.32
CA LEU A 192 -5.55 -4.83 -11.41
C LEU A 192 -4.80 -4.03 -12.47
N TYR A 193 -5.08 -4.33 -13.73
CA TYR A 193 -4.54 -3.68 -14.92
C TYR A 193 -5.68 -3.26 -15.82
N THR A 194 -5.59 -2.05 -16.35
CA THR A 194 -6.59 -1.51 -17.27
C THR A 194 -5.94 -1.10 -18.58
N PHE A 195 -6.69 -1.24 -19.66
CA PHE A 195 -6.30 -0.93 -21.02
C PHE A 195 -7.41 -0.15 -21.68
N ASP A 196 -7.14 1.08 -22.06
CA ASP A 196 -8.11 2.03 -22.60
C ASP A 196 -7.62 2.56 -23.95
N VAL A 197 -8.55 3.10 -24.76
CA VAL A 197 -8.25 3.62 -26.10
C VAL A 197 -7.50 4.96 -26.00
N THR A 198 -8.00 5.88 -25.20
CA THR A 198 -7.47 7.23 -25.08
C THR A 198 -7.00 7.54 -23.66
N GLU A 199 -6.09 8.50 -23.53
CA GLU A 199 -5.64 8.98 -22.23
C GLU A 199 -6.82 9.48 -21.37
N ARG A 200 -7.79 10.16 -21.97
CA ARG A 200 -8.99 10.64 -21.26
C ARG A 200 -9.82 9.48 -20.70
N GLU A 201 -10.01 8.41 -21.48
CA GLU A 201 -10.74 7.22 -21.01
C GLU A 201 -9.97 6.52 -19.89
N ALA A 202 -8.64 6.43 -20.01
CA ALA A 202 -7.80 5.88 -18.97
C ALA A 202 -7.91 6.67 -17.65
N TYR A 203 -8.00 8.01 -17.69
CA TYR A 203 -8.27 8.82 -16.48
C TYR A 203 -9.68 8.56 -15.92
N ASN A 204 -10.71 8.41 -16.75
CA ASN A 204 -12.04 8.05 -16.28
C ASN A 204 -12.03 6.69 -15.58
N THR A 205 -11.38 5.68 -16.18
CA THR A 205 -11.19 4.36 -15.58
C THR A 205 -10.39 4.44 -14.27
N TYR A 206 -9.35 5.27 -14.22
CA TYR A 206 -8.56 5.52 -13.02
C TYR A 206 -9.44 6.03 -11.86
N ASP A 207 -10.27 7.03 -12.11
CA ASP A 207 -11.16 7.60 -11.11
C ASP A 207 -12.20 6.59 -10.62
N GLU A 208 -12.78 5.76 -11.50
CA GLU A 208 -13.70 4.68 -11.12
C GLU A 208 -13.02 3.66 -10.20
N VAL A 209 -11.77 3.27 -10.49
CA VAL A 209 -11.01 2.35 -9.65
C VAL A 209 -10.66 2.98 -8.30
N VAL A 210 -10.27 4.26 -8.25
CA VAL A 210 -10.02 4.98 -7.01
C VAL A 210 -11.29 5.03 -6.14
N LEU A 211 -12.46 5.25 -6.74
CA LEU A 211 -13.74 5.20 -6.03
C LEU A 211 -14.06 3.79 -5.51
N ALA A 212 -13.79 2.75 -6.29
CA ALA A 212 -13.95 1.36 -5.82
C ALA A 212 -13.02 1.06 -4.63
N TYR A 213 -11.77 1.51 -4.67
CA TYR A 213 -10.84 1.36 -3.56
C TYR A 213 -11.31 2.08 -2.29
N ARG A 214 -11.89 3.27 -2.41
CA ARG A 214 -12.51 3.97 -1.27
C ARG A 214 -13.65 3.15 -0.66
N ARG A 215 -14.49 2.48 -1.47
CA ARG A 215 -15.55 1.59 -0.98
C ARG A 215 -14.97 0.35 -0.31
N ILE A 216 -13.93 -0.27 -0.90
CA ILE A 216 -13.20 -1.38 -0.26
C ILE A 216 -12.70 -0.97 1.12
N MET A 217 -11.97 0.14 1.24
CA MET A 217 -11.43 0.62 2.52
C MET A 217 -12.54 0.91 3.55
N LYS A 218 -13.67 1.51 3.13
CA LYS A 218 -14.84 1.73 3.99
C LYS A 218 -15.40 0.39 4.52
N ARG A 219 -15.55 -0.62 3.64
CA ARG A 219 -16.05 -1.96 4.00
C ARG A 219 -15.09 -2.73 4.91
N LEU A 220 -13.79 -2.50 4.80
CA LEU A 220 -12.80 -3.06 5.73
C LEU A 220 -12.93 -2.49 7.15
N GLY A 221 -13.59 -1.35 7.33
CA GLY A 221 -13.99 -0.81 8.63
C GLY A 221 -12.87 -0.21 9.47
N VAL A 222 -11.79 0.26 8.84
CA VAL A 222 -10.66 0.94 9.51
C VAL A 222 -10.44 2.35 8.95
N PRO A 223 -9.97 3.31 9.77
CA PRO A 223 -9.61 4.64 9.30
C PRO A 223 -8.50 4.57 8.25
N TYR A 224 -8.68 5.29 7.15
CA TYR A 224 -7.72 5.35 6.06
C TYR A 224 -7.56 6.76 5.51
N ALA A 225 -6.45 6.99 4.83
CA ALA A 225 -6.17 8.20 4.07
C ALA A 225 -5.80 7.84 2.62
N VAL A 226 -6.09 8.75 1.70
CA VAL A 226 -5.66 8.65 0.29
C VAL A 226 -4.76 9.84 0.03
N ALA A 227 -3.51 9.56 -0.30
CA ALA A 227 -2.47 10.55 -0.50
C ALA A 227 -2.03 10.62 -1.96
N GLU A 228 -1.79 11.81 -2.48
CA GLU A 228 -1.02 11.97 -3.70
C GLU A 228 0.40 11.44 -3.48
N ALA A 229 0.92 10.67 -4.44
CA ALA A 229 2.18 9.96 -4.29
C ALA A 229 3.08 10.07 -5.52
N ASP A 230 4.32 9.66 -5.36
CA ASP A 230 5.25 9.47 -6.46
C ASP A 230 4.99 8.16 -7.21
N THR A 231 5.28 8.14 -8.51
CA THR A 231 5.11 6.93 -9.33
C THR A 231 6.29 5.96 -9.25
N GLY A 232 7.42 6.37 -8.71
CA GLY A 232 8.61 5.56 -8.50
C GLY A 232 9.05 4.75 -9.73
N ASN A 233 9.60 3.56 -9.50
CA ASN A 233 10.07 2.64 -10.54
C ASN A 233 8.95 2.10 -11.45
N ILE A 234 7.72 2.05 -10.98
CA ILE A 234 6.56 1.67 -11.79
C ILE A 234 6.36 2.68 -12.92
N GLY A 235 6.52 3.98 -12.60
CA GLY A 235 6.42 5.10 -13.53
C GLY A 235 4.98 5.49 -13.85
N GLY A 236 4.83 6.36 -14.84
CA GLY A 236 3.54 6.95 -15.19
C GLY A 236 3.48 8.43 -14.81
N SER A 237 2.30 9.05 -14.99
CA SER A 237 2.11 10.50 -14.82
C SER A 237 1.41 10.88 -13.50
N HIS A 238 0.65 9.96 -12.92
CA HIS A 238 -0.23 10.24 -11.77
C HIS A 238 -0.37 9.02 -10.88
N SER A 239 -0.36 9.22 -9.56
CA SER A 239 -0.57 8.12 -8.61
C SER A 239 -1.17 8.58 -7.29
N HIS A 240 -1.91 7.66 -6.64
CA HIS A 240 -2.39 7.81 -5.27
C HIS A 240 -2.08 6.56 -4.45
N GLU A 241 -1.69 6.79 -3.21
CA GLU A 241 -1.50 5.75 -2.20
C GLU A 241 -2.66 5.70 -1.23
N PHE A 242 -3.04 4.48 -0.85
CA PHE A 242 -4.03 4.19 0.18
C PHE A 242 -3.32 3.75 1.44
N HIS A 243 -3.55 4.46 2.52
CA HIS A 243 -2.85 4.27 3.79
C HIS A 243 -3.82 3.96 4.93
N ILE A 244 -3.41 3.07 5.83
CA ILE A 244 -4.05 2.91 7.15
C ILE A 244 -3.22 3.67 8.16
N LEU A 245 -3.87 4.56 8.92
CA LEU A 245 -3.19 5.40 9.93
C LEU A 245 -2.71 4.52 11.09
N SER A 246 -1.41 4.55 11.36
CA SER A 246 -0.79 3.80 12.45
C SER A 246 0.56 4.40 12.85
N ARG A 247 0.84 4.43 14.15
CA ARG A 247 2.11 4.94 14.70
C ARG A 247 3.34 4.14 14.27
N VAL A 248 3.16 2.86 13.91
CA VAL A 248 4.25 2.00 13.43
C VAL A 248 4.45 2.09 11.92
N GLY A 249 3.65 2.90 11.22
CA GLY A 249 3.80 3.14 9.80
C GLY A 249 5.16 3.75 9.45
N GLU A 250 5.70 3.37 8.31
CA GLU A 250 6.98 3.88 7.81
C GLU A 250 6.79 5.21 7.09
N ASP A 251 5.60 5.44 6.51
CA ASP A 251 5.32 6.62 5.71
C ASP A 251 4.84 7.79 6.56
N SER A 252 5.21 8.99 6.13
CA SER A 252 4.77 10.26 6.70
C SER A 252 3.77 10.91 5.76
N LEU A 253 2.54 11.13 6.22
CA LEU A 253 1.51 11.84 5.48
C LEU A 253 1.35 13.25 6.02
N LEU A 254 1.34 14.22 5.12
CA LEU A 254 0.96 15.59 5.41
C LEU A 254 -0.49 15.81 4.99
N SER A 255 -1.34 16.22 5.92
CA SER A 255 -2.77 16.38 5.69
C SER A 255 -3.28 17.72 6.19
N CYS A 256 -4.26 18.28 5.47
CA CYS A 256 -4.97 19.50 5.83
C CYS A 256 -6.34 19.16 6.42
N GLY A 257 -6.56 19.47 7.69
CA GLY A 257 -7.86 19.25 8.36
C GLY A 257 -9.01 20.07 7.78
N SER A 258 -8.73 21.17 7.05
CA SER A 258 -9.75 22.08 6.51
C SER A 258 -10.33 21.65 5.15
N CYS A 259 -9.51 21.08 4.25
CA CYS A 259 -9.95 20.70 2.91
C CYS A 259 -9.76 19.22 2.56
N GLY A 260 -9.11 18.44 3.45
CA GLY A 260 -8.86 17.02 3.22
C GLY A 260 -7.69 16.72 2.26
N TYR A 261 -6.96 17.74 1.78
CA TYR A 261 -5.73 17.49 1.01
C TYR A 261 -4.78 16.63 1.81
N THR A 262 -4.25 15.58 1.18
CA THR A 262 -3.28 14.68 1.79
C THR A 262 -2.26 14.26 0.74
N SER A 263 -0.99 14.29 1.12
CA SER A 263 0.13 13.86 0.27
C SER A 263 1.17 13.13 1.11
N ASN A 264 1.90 12.20 0.51
CA ASN A 264 3.08 11.66 1.19
C ASN A 264 4.21 12.71 1.23
N GLU A 265 5.17 12.53 2.13
CA GLU A 265 6.26 13.49 2.35
C GLU A 265 7.09 13.73 1.08
N GLU A 266 7.23 12.72 0.24
CA GLU A 266 8.02 12.75 -1.00
C GLU A 266 7.46 13.73 -2.03
N ARG A 267 6.13 13.88 -2.08
CA ARG A 267 5.44 14.72 -3.06
C ARG A 267 4.79 15.98 -2.46
N ALA A 268 4.66 16.05 -1.14
CA ALA A 268 3.94 17.12 -0.49
C ALA A 268 4.48 18.49 -0.89
N ILE A 269 3.57 19.38 -1.29
CA ILE A 269 3.82 20.80 -1.54
C ILE A 269 3.28 21.58 -0.35
N GLY A 270 4.09 22.47 0.23
CA GLY A 270 3.71 23.30 1.37
C GLY A 270 3.89 24.77 1.06
N VAL A 271 2.95 25.60 1.54
CA VAL A 271 3.11 27.05 1.52
C VAL A 271 3.88 27.45 2.76
N ILE A 272 5.07 28.02 2.57
CA ILE A 272 5.96 28.35 3.68
C ILE A 272 5.44 29.61 4.40
N PRO A 273 5.30 29.55 5.75
CA PRO A 273 4.93 30.72 6.52
C PRO A 273 5.95 31.85 6.36
N THR A 274 5.49 33.09 6.14
CA THR A 274 6.35 34.25 5.98
C THR A 274 7.06 34.70 7.28
N THR A 275 6.70 34.09 8.41
CA THR A 275 7.30 34.37 9.72
C THR A 275 8.54 33.50 9.91
N PRO A 276 9.75 34.09 10.10
CA PRO A 276 10.99 33.30 10.24
C PRO A 276 10.95 32.40 11.48
N SER A 277 11.24 31.14 11.32
CA SER A 277 11.53 30.23 12.44
C SER A 277 12.86 30.64 13.11
N LYS A 278 12.88 30.76 14.45
CA LYS A 278 14.07 31.14 15.23
C LYS A 278 15.08 30.01 15.45
N ILE A 279 15.11 28.98 14.64
CA ILE A 279 15.98 27.83 14.84
C ILE A 279 17.31 28.06 14.10
N ALA A 280 18.35 28.35 14.85
CA ALA A 280 19.71 28.37 14.36
C ALA A 280 20.22 26.95 14.19
N THR A 281 20.39 26.49 12.95
CA THR A 281 21.01 25.21 12.63
C THR A 281 22.50 25.37 12.38
N LYS A 282 23.31 24.47 12.94
CA LYS A 282 24.76 24.42 12.71
C LYS A 282 25.04 23.95 11.28
N PHE A 283 25.71 24.76 10.49
CA PHE A 283 26.19 24.39 9.16
C PHE A 283 27.20 23.24 9.21
N ARG A 284 27.10 22.30 8.28
CA ARG A 284 28.09 21.25 8.03
C ARG A 284 29.10 21.61 6.90
N ASN A 285 28.86 22.69 6.14
CA ASN A 285 29.68 23.09 4.99
C ASN A 285 30.34 24.45 5.18
N SER A 286 31.47 24.70 4.49
CA SER A 286 32.27 25.92 4.60
C SER A 286 31.45 27.20 4.40
N GLU A 287 31.73 28.24 5.19
CA GLU A 287 31.05 29.55 5.10
C GLU A 287 31.29 30.30 3.76
N GLU A 288 32.16 29.79 2.90
CA GLU A 288 32.58 30.42 1.66
C GLU A 288 31.56 30.33 0.53
N VAL A 289 30.90 29.14 0.37
CA VAL A 289 29.92 28.93 -0.69
C VAL A 289 28.66 29.80 -0.50
N PRO A 290 28.09 29.92 0.71
CA PRO A 290 26.98 30.84 0.96
C PRO A 290 27.33 32.30 0.59
N LYS A 291 28.49 32.81 1.02
CA LYS A 291 28.94 34.18 0.71
C LYS A 291 29.14 34.40 -0.78
N TRP A 292 29.66 33.40 -1.49
CA TRP A 292 29.84 33.47 -2.93
C TRP A 292 28.49 33.57 -3.66
N ILE A 293 27.50 32.72 -3.31
CA ILE A 293 26.15 32.74 -3.91
C ILE A 293 25.44 34.08 -3.59
N GLU A 294 25.58 34.59 -2.38
CA GLU A 294 25.06 35.92 -2.03
C GLU A 294 25.66 37.02 -2.91
N SER A 295 26.96 36.93 -3.27
CA SER A 295 27.63 37.87 -4.14
C SER A 295 27.11 37.89 -5.57
N LEU A 296 26.46 36.80 -6.02
CA LEU A 296 25.91 36.68 -7.37
C LEU A 296 24.53 37.33 -7.52
N ASP A 297 23.92 37.85 -6.43
CA ASP A 297 22.57 38.45 -6.41
C ASP A 297 21.49 37.55 -7.02
N VAL A 298 21.65 36.24 -6.83
CA VAL A 298 20.73 35.21 -7.35
C VAL A 298 19.68 34.78 -6.35
N VAL A 299 19.90 35.05 -5.05
CA VAL A 299 18.94 34.80 -3.97
C VAL A 299 18.32 36.16 -3.62
N PRO A 300 16.97 36.27 -3.55
CA PRO A 300 16.31 37.54 -3.20
C PRO A 300 16.82 38.08 -1.87
N ARG A 301 17.11 39.39 -1.80
CA ARG A 301 17.63 40.05 -0.57
C ARG A 301 16.71 39.87 0.65
N SER A 302 15.42 39.66 0.45
CA SER A 302 14.47 39.30 1.50
C SER A 302 14.76 37.93 2.12
N ALA A 303 15.41 37.01 1.40
CA ALA A 303 15.79 35.68 1.84
C ALA A 303 17.06 35.61 2.70
N VAL A 304 17.88 36.68 2.69
CA VAL A 304 19.15 36.76 3.45
C VAL A 304 18.94 36.58 4.98
N ARG A 305 17.72 36.70 5.47
CA ARG A 305 17.36 36.44 6.89
C ARG A 305 17.25 34.96 7.27
N VAL A 306 17.39 34.03 6.34
CA VAL A 306 17.01 32.62 6.52
C VAL A 306 18.21 31.65 6.47
N ASN A 307 19.44 32.12 6.57
CA ASN A 307 20.67 31.32 6.54
C ASN A 307 20.58 30.12 5.58
N PRO A 308 20.90 30.27 4.29
CA PRO A 308 20.71 29.21 3.29
C PRO A 308 21.61 28.01 3.58
N LYS A 309 21.05 26.81 3.42
CA LYS A 309 21.74 25.52 3.43
C LYS A 309 21.93 25.05 1.99
N PHE A 310 23.07 24.47 1.69
CA PHE A 310 23.37 23.95 0.36
C PHE A 310 23.60 22.44 0.43
N GLN A 311 23.01 21.71 -0.51
CA GLN A 311 23.33 20.31 -0.79
C GLN A 311 23.78 20.21 -2.24
N PHE A 312 24.81 19.41 -2.50
CA PHE A 312 25.40 19.25 -3.83
C PHE A 312 25.06 17.90 -4.41
N GLY A 313 25.03 17.82 -5.73
CA GLY A 313 24.82 16.57 -6.45
C GLY A 313 25.38 16.64 -7.87
N ILE A 314 25.32 15.51 -8.55
CA ILE A 314 25.83 15.36 -9.91
C ILE A 314 24.69 14.88 -10.80
N LEU A 315 24.49 15.60 -11.91
CA LEU A 315 23.65 15.18 -13.02
C LEU A 315 24.56 14.69 -14.14
N LYS A 316 24.57 13.37 -14.37
CA LYS A 316 25.30 12.78 -15.49
C LYS A 316 24.50 12.99 -16.78
N VAL A 317 25.15 13.57 -17.79
CA VAL A 317 24.56 13.74 -19.12
C VAL A 317 25.09 12.60 -20.00
N PRO A 318 24.20 11.73 -20.55
CA PRO A 318 24.63 10.65 -21.43
C PRO A 318 25.42 11.22 -22.60
N ALA A 319 26.58 10.62 -22.93
CA ALA A 319 27.36 10.98 -24.09
C ALA A 319 26.54 10.71 -25.38
N ALA A 320 26.56 11.65 -26.30
CA ALA A 320 25.86 11.53 -27.60
C ALA A 320 26.49 10.47 -28.51
N ASP A 321 27.78 10.12 -28.29
CA ASP A 321 28.57 9.11 -29.00
C ASP A 321 29.52 8.40 -28.03
N GLU A 322 29.77 7.10 -28.24
CA GLU A 322 30.70 6.26 -27.43
C GLU A 322 32.16 6.78 -27.38
N SER A 323 32.49 7.79 -28.17
CA SER A 323 33.85 8.38 -28.27
C SER A 323 34.02 9.68 -27.45
N GLN A 324 32.99 10.17 -26.75
CA GLN A 324 33.07 11.39 -25.94
C GLN A 324 33.15 11.07 -24.46
N ASP A 325 34.02 11.80 -23.74
CA ASP A 325 34.09 11.75 -22.27
C ASP A 325 32.70 12.08 -21.67
N GLU A 326 32.23 11.31 -20.70
CA GLU A 326 31.00 11.59 -19.96
C GLU A 326 31.08 12.98 -19.34
N SER A 327 30.14 13.86 -19.71
CA SER A 327 30.03 15.20 -19.14
C SER A 327 29.04 15.19 -17.97
N CYS A 328 29.36 15.96 -16.93
CA CYS A 328 28.53 16.08 -15.74
C CYS A 328 28.17 17.55 -15.47
N THR A 329 26.96 17.79 -15.01
CA THR A 329 26.55 19.06 -14.41
C THR A 329 26.63 18.96 -12.90
N LEU A 330 27.39 19.84 -12.24
CA LEU A 330 27.36 19.97 -10.81
C LEU A 330 26.12 20.77 -10.40
N VAL A 331 25.26 20.16 -9.61
CA VAL A 331 24.01 20.75 -9.13
C VAL A 331 24.18 21.17 -7.66
N ALA A 332 23.92 22.43 -7.35
CA ALA A 332 23.81 22.93 -5.97
C ALA A 332 22.34 23.25 -5.68
N VAL A 333 21.77 22.68 -4.64
CA VAL A 333 20.41 22.99 -4.18
C VAL A 333 20.50 23.84 -2.94
N ALA A 334 19.94 25.03 -2.99
CA ALA A 334 19.89 25.97 -1.88
C ALA A 334 18.49 25.98 -1.25
N THR A 335 18.39 25.61 0.02
CA THR A 335 17.16 25.66 0.83
C THR A 335 17.35 26.56 2.04
N SER A 336 16.28 26.94 2.75
CA SER A 336 16.43 27.59 4.05
C SER A 336 17.09 26.63 5.05
N GLY A 337 17.83 27.17 6.01
CA GLY A 337 18.65 26.37 6.92
C GLY A 337 17.87 25.37 7.80
N ASP A 338 16.56 25.55 7.91
CA ASP A 338 15.65 24.65 8.62
C ASP A 338 15.00 23.60 7.72
N ARG A 339 15.31 23.56 6.41
CA ARG A 339 14.71 22.65 5.42
C ARG A 339 15.73 21.66 4.88
N ASP A 340 15.30 20.43 4.69
CA ASP A 340 16.08 19.41 4.00
C ASP A 340 15.65 19.34 2.53
N VAL A 341 16.60 19.01 1.66
CA VAL A 341 16.37 18.84 0.23
C VAL A 341 15.55 17.59 0.01
N ASN A 342 14.61 17.67 -0.92
CA ASN A 342 13.82 16.54 -1.40
C ASN A 342 14.44 16.01 -2.70
N GLU A 343 15.13 14.87 -2.62
CA GLU A 343 15.83 14.25 -3.76
C GLU A 343 14.89 13.91 -4.91
N ILE A 344 13.66 13.48 -4.59
CA ILE A 344 12.66 13.10 -5.60
C ILE A 344 12.20 14.33 -6.40
N LYS A 345 11.96 15.45 -5.73
CA LYS A 345 11.60 16.70 -6.40
C LYS A 345 12.73 17.23 -7.30
N VAL A 346 13.97 17.12 -6.83
CA VAL A 346 15.15 17.51 -7.62
C VAL A 346 15.30 16.59 -8.84
N SER A 347 15.21 15.28 -8.64
CA SER A 347 15.32 14.30 -9.74
C SER A 347 14.21 14.45 -10.76
N LYS A 348 13.00 14.80 -10.35
CA LYS A 348 11.90 15.11 -11.29
C LYS A 348 12.13 16.36 -12.11
N ALA A 349 12.72 17.37 -11.51
CA ALA A 349 12.96 18.63 -12.20
C ALA A 349 14.10 18.55 -13.25
N PHE A 350 15.11 17.70 -13.00
CA PHE A 350 16.35 17.73 -13.77
C PHE A 350 16.79 16.38 -14.33
N GLY A 351 16.12 15.29 -13.99
CA GLY A 351 16.55 13.91 -14.25
C GLY A 351 17.28 13.33 -13.02
N ASN A 352 17.88 12.16 -13.18
CA ASN A 352 18.55 11.47 -12.07
C ASN A 352 19.76 12.29 -11.59
N VAL A 353 19.59 12.99 -10.49
CA VAL A 353 20.65 13.72 -9.78
C VAL A 353 21.08 12.91 -8.57
N ASP A 354 22.34 12.50 -8.55
CA ASP A 354 22.93 11.82 -7.40
C ASP A 354 23.35 12.90 -6.37
N LEU A 355 22.58 13.09 -5.31
CA LEU A 355 22.88 14.03 -4.23
C LEU A 355 23.91 13.42 -3.27
N ALA A 356 24.73 14.28 -2.67
CA ALA A 356 25.81 13.92 -1.77
C ALA A 356 25.80 14.80 -0.52
N ASP A 357 26.22 14.21 0.60
CA ASP A 357 26.29 14.93 1.89
C ASP A 357 27.61 15.65 2.11
N SER A 358 28.65 15.34 1.33
CA SER A 358 29.98 15.94 1.43
C SER A 358 30.66 16.11 0.07
N VAL A 359 31.64 17.03 0.01
CA VAL A 359 32.49 17.23 -1.19
C VAL A 359 33.26 15.97 -1.56
N GLN A 360 33.65 15.14 -0.58
CA GLN A 360 34.32 13.87 -0.81
C GLN A 360 33.42 12.85 -1.48
N ASP A 361 32.15 12.81 -1.09
CA ASP A 361 31.14 11.94 -1.75
C ASP A 361 30.93 12.36 -3.19
N ILE A 362 30.91 13.69 -3.48
CA ILE A 362 30.82 14.21 -4.84
C ILE A 362 32.04 13.78 -5.65
N GLN A 363 33.25 13.85 -5.10
CA GLN A 363 34.45 13.39 -5.81
C GLN A 363 34.38 11.90 -6.12
N THR A 364 33.83 11.12 -5.21
CA THR A 364 33.59 9.68 -5.43
C THR A 364 32.57 9.42 -6.53
N LEU A 365 31.47 10.18 -6.55
CA LEU A 365 30.41 10.08 -7.56
C LEU A 365 30.90 10.53 -8.95
N LEU A 366 31.77 11.53 -9.01
CA LEU A 366 32.37 12.01 -10.27
C LEU A 366 33.24 10.92 -10.92
N GLY A 367 34.02 10.16 -10.13
CA GLY A 367 34.99 9.21 -10.67
C GLY A 367 35.93 9.87 -11.67
N GLU A 368 35.93 9.40 -12.92
CA GLU A 368 36.71 9.99 -14.05
C GLU A 368 35.95 11.05 -14.85
N SER A 369 34.67 11.27 -14.56
CA SER A 369 33.80 12.21 -15.28
C SER A 369 34.22 13.65 -15.03
N LYS A 370 34.01 14.54 -16.02
CA LYS A 370 34.40 15.96 -15.94
C LYS A 370 33.17 16.85 -15.75
N VAL A 371 33.24 17.78 -14.80
CA VAL A 371 32.20 18.81 -14.63
C VAL A 371 32.34 19.86 -15.74
N THR A 372 31.31 19.95 -16.60
CA THR A 372 31.23 20.91 -17.70
C THR A 372 30.31 22.08 -17.43
N ASP A 373 29.30 21.89 -16.59
CA ASP A 373 28.27 22.87 -16.30
C ASP A 373 28.02 22.99 -14.79
N LEU A 374 27.60 24.19 -14.35
CA LEU A 374 27.15 24.46 -12.99
C LEU A 374 25.68 24.84 -13.00
N MET A 375 24.90 24.29 -12.07
CA MET A 375 23.49 24.63 -11.86
C MET A 375 23.23 24.96 -10.38
N LEU A 376 22.50 26.04 -10.14
CA LEU A 376 22.00 26.41 -8.82
C LEU A 376 20.47 26.32 -8.81
N CYS A 377 19.94 25.42 -8.01
CA CYS A 377 18.53 25.28 -7.74
C CYS A 377 18.20 26.09 -6.48
N VAL A 378 17.47 27.17 -6.63
CA VAL A 378 17.04 28.03 -5.52
C VAL A 378 15.64 27.62 -5.08
N ASP A 379 15.55 27.11 -3.86
CA ASP A 379 14.29 26.62 -3.32
C ASP A 379 13.34 27.76 -2.90
N GLN A 380 12.03 27.51 -3.03
CA GLN A 380 11.00 28.49 -2.64
C GLN A 380 11.06 28.91 -1.16
N SER A 381 11.68 28.11 -0.29
CA SER A 381 11.88 28.45 1.12
C SER A 381 12.76 29.70 1.32
N LEU A 382 13.53 30.07 0.30
CA LEU A 382 14.37 31.27 0.32
C LEU A 382 13.64 32.54 -0.16
N TYR A 383 12.43 32.41 -0.73
CA TYR A 383 11.59 33.52 -1.17
C TYR A 383 10.10 33.32 -0.82
N PRO A 384 9.74 33.06 0.46
CA PRO A 384 8.40 32.69 0.87
C PRO A 384 7.37 33.76 0.51
N GLY A 385 6.24 33.33 -0.08
CA GLY A 385 5.14 34.22 -0.45
C GLY A 385 5.41 35.13 -1.67
N GLN A 386 6.51 34.92 -2.39
CA GLN A 386 6.84 35.62 -3.63
C GLN A 386 6.69 34.68 -4.84
N GLU A 387 6.40 35.26 -6.02
CA GLU A 387 6.48 34.51 -7.25
C GLU A 387 7.94 34.12 -7.55
N PRO A 388 8.19 32.90 -8.07
CA PRO A 388 9.53 32.47 -8.42
C PRO A 388 10.10 33.39 -9.51
N PRO A 389 11.34 33.87 -9.35
CA PRO A 389 12.03 34.61 -10.41
C PRO A 389 12.15 33.71 -11.66
N ARG A 390 12.33 34.35 -12.82
CA ARG A 390 12.59 33.57 -14.05
C ARG A 390 13.97 32.93 -13.98
N PRO A 391 14.15 31.71 -14.52
CA PRO A 391 15.45 31.12 -14.68
C PRO A 391 16.41 32.05 -15.43
N LYS A 392 17.66 32.08 -15.03
CA LYS A 392 18.67 32.93 -15.64
C LYS A 392 20.04 32.25 -15.68
N ASP A 393 20.83 32.63 -16.67
CA ASP A 393 22.25 32.27 -16.74
C ASP A 393 23.09 33.46 -16.23
N VAL A 394 24.02 33.16 -15.33
CA VAL A 394 24.91 34.13 -14.72
C VAL A 394 26.32 33.88 -15.22
N SER A 395 26.96 34.88 -15.88
CA SER A 395 28.35 34.74 -16.29
C SER A 395 29.26 34.76 -15.05
N LEU A 396 30.18 33.82 -15.01
CA LEU A 396 31.21 33.68 -13.97
C LEU A 396 32.60 34.13 -14.47
N GLU A 397 32.66 34.80 -15.62
CA GLU A 397 33.92 35.34 -16.13
C GLU A 397 34.49 36.39 -15.17
N GLY A 398 35.72 36.16 -14.66
CA GLY A 398 36.37 37.01 -13.70
C GLY A 398 35.97 36.79 -12.22
N SER A 399 35.06 35.83 -11.94
CA SER A 399 34.72 35.44 -10.57
C SER A 399 35.60 34.27 -10.11
N SER A 400 36.10 34.34 -8.88
CA SER A 400 36.78 33.19 -8.24
C SER A 400 35.73 32.27 -7.62
N LEU A 401 35.78 30.98 -7.96
CA LEU A 401 34.97 29.94 -7.29
C LEU A 401 35.51 29.70 -5.87
N PRO A 402 34.66 29.42 -4.88
CA PRO A 402 35.09 28.93 -3.57
C PRO A 402 36.02 27.71 -3.70
N GLU A 403 36.98 27.57 -2.78
CA GLU A 403 38.01 26.53 -2.83
C GLU A 403 37.39 25.12 -2.94
N GLY A 404 36.31 24.86 -2.20
CA GLY A 404 35.56 23.59 -2.28
C GLY A 404 34.91 23.31 -3.64
N LEU A 405 34.47 24.33 -4.38
CA LEU A 405 33.90 24.19 -5.72
C LEU A 405 34.98 24.19 -6.81
N SER A 406 36.04 24.98 -6.62
CA SER A 406 37.15 25.07 -7.58
C SER A 406 37.88 23.74 -7.73
N SER A 407 37.97 22.93 -6.67
CA SER A 407 38.56 21.59 -6.68
C SER A 407 37.72 20.57 -7.49
N LEU A 408 36.42 20.75 -7.60
CA LEU A 408 35.51 19.91 -8.37
C LEU A 408 35.47 20.30 -9.86
N VAL A 409 35.72 21.57 -10.17
CA VAL A 409 35.59 22.16 -11.52
C VAL A 409 36.96 22.42 -12.19
N GLY A 410 38.02 21.82 -11.67
CA GLY A 410 39.42 22.08 -12.00
C GLY A 410 39.91 21.81 -13.43
N HIS A 411 39.05 21.81 -14.46
CA HIS A 411 39.37 21.52 -15.87
C HIS A 411 39.11 22.72 -16.80
N SER A 412 39.94 22.84 -17.82
CA SER A 412 39.95 23.97 -18.77
C SER A 412 38.69 24.14 -19.64
N ASN A 413 37.78 23.16 -19.64
CA ASN A 413 36.63 23.10 -20.58
C ASN A 413 35.25 23.38 -19.94
N TRP A 414 35.16 23.78 -18.68
CA TRP A 414 33.86 24.10 -18.10
C TRP A 414 33.31 25.45 -18.64
N LYS A 415 31.98 25.49 -18.86
CA LYS A 415 31.32 26.74 -19.25
C LYS A 415 31.33 27.69 -18.07
N LYS A 416 32.02 28.79 -18.17
CA LYS A 416 32.09 29.83 -17.12
C LYS A 416 30.73 30.53 -16.91
N SER A 417 29.68 29.74 -16.75
CA SER A 417 28.32 30.21 -16.52
C SER A 417 27.65 29.35 -15.45
N LEU A 418 26.78 29.96 -14.66
CA LEU A 418 25.92 29.30 -13.67
C LEU A 418 24.47 29.41 -14.12
N LYS A 419 23.83 28.29 -14.36
CA LYS A 419 22.39 28.23 -14.63
C LYS A 419 21.64 28.29 -13.31
N VAL A 420 20.77 29.29 -13.12
CA VAL A 420 19.96 29.46 -11.91
C VAL A 420 18.52 29.12 -12.21
N VAL A 421 17.96 28.16 -11.44
CA VAL A 421 16.60 27.67 -11.58
C VAL A 421 15.88 27.79 -10.22
N TYR A 422 14.62 28.20 -10.24
CA TYR A 422 13.82 28.39 -9.03
C TYR A 422 12.70 27.36 -8.98
N GLY A 423 12.41 26.79 -7.81
CA GLY A 423 11.38 25.76 -7.67
C GLY A 423 11.12 25.32 -6.24
N ASP A 424 10.37 24.25 -6.10
CA ASP A 424 10.10 23.56 -4.84
C ASP A 424 11.00 22.31 -4.75
N TYR A 425 12.04 22.39 -3.94
CA TYR A 425 13.06 21.34 -3.80
C TYR A 425 13.24 20.86 -2.35
N HIS A 426 12.41 21.32 -1.42
CA HIS A 426 12.51 20.95 0.00
C HIS A 426 11.45 19.93 0.42
N ASN A 427 11.72 19.24 1.54
CA ASN A 427 10.72 18.45 2.23
C ASN A 427 9.72 19.36 2.94
N CYS A 428 8.44 19.15 2.68
CA CYS A 428 7.36 19.82 3.38
C CYS A 428 7.36 19.42 4.87
N LYS A 429 7.02 20.36 5.75
CA LYS A 429 7.03 20.14 7.21
C LYS A 429 5.67 20.37 7.83
N PRO A 430 5.40 19.76 9.01
CA PRO A 430 4.24 20.11 9.82
C PRO A 430 4.17 21.60 10.09
N GLY A 431 3.00 22.19 9.92
CA GLY A 431 2.78 23.63 10.05
C GLY A 431 2.97 24.45 8.76
N ASP A 432 3.46 23.86 7.68
CA ASP A 432 3.40 24.49 6.36
C ASP A 432 1.94 24.64 5.93
N GLY A 433 1.63 25.73 5.24
CA GLY A 433 0.28 25.99 4.77
C GLY A 433 -0.15 25.03 3.66
N CYS A 434 -1.42 24.68 3.67
CA CYS A 434 -2.02 23.84 2.63
C CYS A 434 -2.07 24.61 1.29
N PRO A 435 -1.51 24.07 0.19
CA PRO A 435 -1.51 24.73 -1.12
C PRO A 435 -2.92 24.87 -1.70
N HIS A 436 -3.83 23.91 -1.43
CA HIS A 436 -5.22 23.95 -1.88
C HIS A 436 -6.03 25.04 -1.18
N CYS A 437 -5.85 25.20 0.15
CA CYS A 437 -6.52 26.25 0.89
C CYS A 437 -5.99 27.64 0.48
N GLN A 438 -4.69 27.78 0.30
CA GLN A 438 -4.09 29.01 -0.18
C GLN A 438 -4.62 29.41 -1.55
N LYS A 439 -4.69 28.47 -2.51
CA LYS A 439 -5.18 28.72 -3.86
C LYS A 439 -6.70 29.03 -3.90
N ASN A 440 -7.50 28.27 -3.15
CA ASN A 440 -8.96 28.32 -3.28
C ASN A 440 -9.62 29.32 -2.33
N LYS A 441 -9.03 29.56 -1.15
CA LYS A 441 -9.60 30.39 -0.09
C LYS A 441 -8.72 31.58 0.29
N GLY A 442 -7.46 31.63 -0.15
CA GLY A 442 -6.47 32.60 0.26
C GLY A 442 -6.04 32.44 1.75
N THR A 443 -6.37 31.32 2.40
CA THR A 443 -6.06 31.06 3.81
C THR A 443 -4.89 30.11 3.95
N MET A 444 -4.01 30.38 4.94
CA MET A 444 -2.89 29.52 5.26
C MET A 444 -3.31 28.53 6.36
N GLU A 445 -3.90 27.41 5.95
CA GLU A 445 -4.30 26.33 6.87
C GLU A 445 -3.10 25.42 7.10
N PRO A 446 -2.64 25.22 8.35
CA PRO A 446 -1.46 24.41 8.62
C PRO A 446 -1.74 22.93 8.32
N MET A 447 -0.75 22.26 7.75
CA MET A 447 -0.79 20.81 7.56
C MET A 447 -0.23 20.08 8.77
N GLU A 448 -0.84 18.95 9.09
CA GLU A 448 -0.44 18.04 10.16
C GLU A 448 0.24 16.81 9.59
N VAL A 449 1.20 16.25 10.35
CA VAL A 449 1.85 14.99 9.97
C VAL A 449 1.24 13.82 10.73
N SER A 450 0.98 12.72 10.02
CA SER A 450 0.59 11.44 10.60
C SER A 450 1.42 10.31 10.03
N ARG A 451 1.72 9.30 10.88
CA ARG A 451 2.38 8.07 10.41
C ARG A 451 1.33 7.11 9.87
N ALA A 452 1.68 6.41 8.79
CA ALA A 452 0.76 5.55 8.08
C ALA A 452 1.47 4.35 7.45
N ILE A 453 0.67 3.32 7.15
CA ILE A 453 1.11 2.12 6.46
C ILE A 453 0.45 2.12 5.08
N GLU A 454 1.24 2.18 4.02
CA GLU A 454 0.76 2.02 2.65
C GLU A 454 0.23 0.60 2.45
N VAL A 455 -1.03 0.49 2.04
CA VAL A 455 -1.70 -0.80 1.78
C VAL A 455 -2.14 -0.98 0.34
N GLY A 456 -2.16 0.10 -0.42
CA GLY A 456 -2.51 0.08 -1.84
C GLY A 456 -1.98 1.27 -2.59
N HIS A 457 -1.77 1.10 -3.89
CA HIS A 457 -1.24 2.12 -4.77
C HIS A 457 -1.93 2.03 -6.13
N THR A 458 -2.24 3.18 -6.73
CA THR A 458 -2.86 3.31 -8.05
C THR A 458 -1.95 4.14 -8.95
N PHE A 459 -1.76 3.70 -10.21
CA PHE A 459 -0.85 4.34 -11.15
C PHE A 459 -1.54 4.58 -12.49
N MET A 460 -1.38 5.77 -13.05
CA MET A 460 -1.64 6.07 -14.45
C MET A 460 -0.35 5.85 -15.23
N LEU A 461 -0.26 4.73 -15.95
CA LEU A 461 0.96 4.29 -16.65
C LEU A 461 1.11 4.91 -18.03
N GLY A 462 0.01 5.32 -18.66
CA GLY A 462 0.00 5.75 -20.06
C GLY A 462 0.47 4.62 -20.99
N THR A 463 1.44 4.92 -21.83
CA THR A 463 1.97 3.96 -22.82
C THR A 463 3.31 3.33 -22.44
N LYS A 464 3.75 3.49 -21.19
CA LYS A 464 5.07 3.03 -20.72
C LYS A 464 5.36 1.56 -21.02
N TYR A 465 4.35 0.70 -20.88
CA TYR A 465 4.48 -0.75 -21.12
C TYR A 465 3.92 -1.17 -22.47
N SER A 466 2.87 -0.51 -22.95
CA SER A 466 2.25 -0.87 -24.24
C SER A 466 3.18 -0.65 -25.42
N VAL A 467 3.94 0.45 -25.45
CA VAL A 467 4.90 0.73 -26.53
C VAL A 467 6.01 -0.33 -26.62
N PRO A 468 6.83 -0.61 -25.59
CA PRO A 468 7.93 -1.58 -25.71
C PRO A 468 7.48 -3.03 -25.88
N LEU A 469 6.22 -3.34 -25.54
CA LEU A 469 5.64 -4.68 -25.67
C LEU A 469 4.69 -4.82 -26.87
N ASN A 470 4.61 -3.79 -27.73
CA ASN A 470 3.74 -3.75 -28.91
C ASN A 470 2.26 -4.08 -28.60
N ALA A 471 1.75 -3.57 -27.48
CA ALA A 471 0.34 -3.67 -27.12
C ALA A 471 -0.44 -2.56 -27.82
N THR A 472 -0.74 -2.78 -29.10
CA THR A 472 -1.43 -1.84 -30.00
C THR A 472 -2.79 -2.36 -30.38
N PHE A 473 -3.64 -1.48 -30.88
CA PHE A 473 -4.96 -1.80 -31.47
C PHE A 473 -5.17 -0.97 -32.73
N VAL A 474 -5.98 -1.47 -33.64
CA VAL A 474 -6.40 -0.72 -34.83
C VAL A 474 -7.44 0.31 -34.41
N ALA A 475 -7.15 1.60 -34.65
CA ALA A 475 -8.02 2.71 -34.34
C ALA A 475 -9.33 2.72 -35.17
N GLU A 476 -10.28 3.57 -34.83
CA GLU A 476 -11.60 3.65 -35.49
C GLU A 476 -11.50 3.96 -36.98
N ASN A 477 -10.47 4.70 -37.40
CA ASN A 477 -10.20 5.01 -38.81
C ASN A 477 -9.74 3.78 -39.63
N GLY A 478 -9.42 2.64 -38.98
CA GLY A 478 -9.06 1.39 -39.60
C GLY A 478 -7.68 1.34 -40.29
N GLN A 479 -6.86 2.36 -40.13
CA GLN A 479 -5.58 2.51 -40.84
C GLN A 479 -4.36 2.64 -39.91
N GLU A 480 -4.56 3.10 -38.69
CA GLU A 480 -3.48 3.36 -37.74
C GLU A 480 -3.53 2.40 -36.56
N GLU A 481 -2.36 1.92 -36.16
CA GLU A 481 -2.17 1.19 -34.92
C GLU A 481 -1.75 2.18 -33.82
N GLU A 482 -2.48 2.18 -32.72
CA GLU A 482 -2.22 3.03 -31.57
C GLU A 482 -1.88 2.19 -30.34
N PRO A 483 -0.95 2.65 -29.48
CA PRO A 483 -0.64 1.95 -28.23
C PRO A 483 -1.76 2.15 -27.22
N MET A 484 -2.12 1.08 -26.48
CA MET A 484 -3.13 1.12 -25.42
C MET A 484 -2.66 2.01 -24.28
N GLN A 485 -3.59 2.77 -23.68
CA GLN A 485 -3.37 3.54 -22.47
C GLN A 485 -3.61 2.64 -21.25
N MET A 486 -2.66 2.59 -20.33
CA MET A 486 -2.67 1.62 -19.24
C MET A 486 -2.77 2.27 -17.87
N GLY A 487 -3.43 1.58 -16.95
CA GLY A 487 -3.40 1.81 -15.51
C GLY A 487 -3.01 0.54 -14.75
N CYS A 488 -2.40 0.71 -13.57
CA CYS A 488 -2.04 -0.37 -12.66
C CYS A 488 -2.47 -0.02 -11.23
N TYR A 489 -3.05 -0.99 -10.51
CA TYR A 489 -3.67 -0.73 -9.21
C TYR A 489 -3.43 -1.91 -8.27
N GLY A 490 -2.58 -1.74 -7.26
CA GLY A 490 -2.19 -2.76 -6.29
C GLY A 490 -2.89 -2.61 -4.94
N LEU A 491 -3.22 -3.74 -4.28
CA LEU A 491 -3.60 -3.83 -2.87
C LEU A 491 -2.88 -5.01 -2.22
N GLY A 492 -2.11 -4.76 -1.18
CA GLY A 492 -1.40 -5.79 -0.44
C GLY A 492 -2.33 -6.51 0.55
N ILE A 493 -2.90 -7.68 0.19
CA ILE A 493 -3.93 -8.37 1.00
C ILE A 493 -3.38 -8.82 2.35
N THR A 494 -2.19 -9.42 2.38
CA THR A 494 -1.52 -9.80 3.64
C THR A 494 -1.13 -8.58 4.46
N ARG A 495 -0.71 -7.50 3.81
CA ARG A 495 -0.41 -6.22 4.47
C ARG A 495 -1.67 -5.57 5.03
N LEU A 496 -2.81 -5.61 4.32
CA LEU A 496 -4.12 -5.17 4.83
C LEU A 496 -4.49 -5.89 6.12
N MET A 497 -4.36 -7.23 6.17
CA MET A 497 -4.64 -8.00 7.39
C MET A 497 -3.80 -7.52 8.58
N ALA A 498 -2.51 -7.32 8.40
CA ALA A 498 -1.63 -6.82 9.46
C ALA A 498 -1.93 -5.36 9.84
N SER A 499 -2.21 -4.50 8.87
CA SER A 499 -2.52 -3.08 9.10
C SER A 499 -3.85 -2.88 9.82
N ILE A 500 -4.85 -3.74 9.57
CA ILE A 500 -6.10 -3.76 10.32
C ILE A 500 -5.82 -4.06 11.80
N VAL A 501 -4.94 -5.03 12.10
CA VAL A 501 -4.54 -5.34 13.48
C VAL A 501 -3.78 -4.19 14.12
N GLU A 502 -2.88 -3.52 13.38
CA GLU A 502 -2.18 -2.33 13.90
C GLU A 502 -3.13 -1.18 14.26
N ALA A 503 -4.18 -0.98 13.47
CA ALA A 503 -5.18 0.06 13.71
C ALA A 503 -6.22 -0.34 14.76
N SER A 504 -6.41 -1.64 15.02
CA SER A 504 -7.52 -2.16 15.82
C SER A 504 -7.08 -3.29 16.75
N HIS A 505 -6.44 -2.92 17.86
CA HIS A 505 -6.09 -3.83 18.96
C HIS A 505 -6.09 -3.12 20.31
N ASP A 506 -6.13 -3.90 21.39
CA ASP A 506 -5.96 -3.42 22.75
C ASP A 506 -5.04 -4.35 23.58
N HIS A 507 -4.96 -4.12 24.89
CA HIS A 507 -4.15 -4.93 25.81
C HIS A 507 -4.60 -6.39 25.94
N LYS A 508 -5.86 -6.72 25.56
CA LYS A 508 -6.41 -8.08 25.60
C LYS A 508 -6.10 -8.86 24.33
N GLY A 509 -6.10 -8.20 23.17
CA GLY A 509 -5.88 -8.84 21.88
C GLY A 509 -6.36 -8.01 20.69
N ILE A 510 -6.68 -8.69 19.61
CA ILE A 510 -7.17 -8.06 18.38
C ILE A 510 -8.62 -7.59 18.55
N VAL A 511 -8.98 -6.55 17.80
CA VAL A 511 -10.35 -6.03 17.69
C VAL A 511 -10.73 -6.00 16.22
N TRP A 512 -11.16 -7.14 15.67
CA TRP A 512 -11.51 -7.22 14.26
C TRP A 512 -12.77 -6.42 13.93
N PRO A 513 -12.80 -5.69 12.80
CA PRO A 513 -14.05 -5.31 12.15
C PRO A 513 -14.88 -6.55 11.81
N GLU A 514 -16.20 -6.46 11.92
CA GLU A 514 -17.10 -7.60 11.70
C GLU A 514 -16.98 -8.18 10.29
N SER A 515 -16.72 -7.31 9.30
CA SER A 515 -16.57 -7.68 7.89
C SER A 515 -15.44 -8.67 7.61
N VAL A 516 -14.36 -8.61 8.39
CA VAL A 516 -13.12 -9.40 8.13
C VAL A 516 -12.75 -10.37 9.24
N ALA A 517 -13.45 -10.35 10.38
CA ALA A 517 -13.19 -11.28 11.49
C ALA A 517 -13.18 -12.75 11.01
N PRO A 518 -12.33 -13.63 11.57
CA PRO A 518 -12.29 -15.04 11.15
C PRO A 518 -13.65 -15.73 11.33
N TYR A 519 -14.35 -15.40 12.40
CA TYR A 519 -15.76 -15.68 12.64
C TYR A 519 -16.36 -14.45 13.33
N ARG A 520 -17.59 -14.11 13.01
CA ARG A 520 -18.31 -12.98 13.61
C ARG A 520 -18.67 -13.26 15.06
N VAL A 521 -19.11 -14.50 15.33
CA VAL A 521 -19.58 -14.93 16.66
C VAL A 521 -18.83 -16.16 17.10
N VAL A 522 -18.30 -16.12 18.33
CA VAL A 522 -17.85 -17.31 19.05
C VAL A 522 -18.83 -17.62 20.16
N ILE A 523 -19.21 -18.90 20.29
CA ILE A 523 -19.99 -19.40 21.41
C ILE A 523 -19.04 -20.14 22.32
N VAL A 524 -18.92 -19.70 23.58
CA VAL A 524 -18.08 -20.34 24.59
C VAL A 524 -18.96 -21.02 25.64
N THR A 525 -18.65 -22.28 25.94
CA THR A 525 -19.43 -23.06 26.90
C THR A 525 -18.56 -23.62 28.02
N SER A 526 -19.18 -23.80 29.21
CA SER A 526 -18.58 -24.60 30.29
C SER A 526 -18.61 -26.09 29.93
N GLU A 527 -17.89 -26.89 30.69
CA GLU A 527 -17.76 -28.34 30.48
C GLU A 527 -19.02 -29.15 30.89
N ASP A 528 -19.99 -28.52 31.55
CA ASP A 528 -21.24 -29.17 32.01
C ASP A 528 -22.06 -29.61 30.78
N GLU A 529 -22.53 -30.88 30.80
CA GLU A 529 -23.29 -31.46 29.66
C GLU A 529 -24.49 -30.59 29.24
N GLY A 530 -25.27 -30.08 30.20
CA GLY A 530 -26.40 -29.20 29.91
C GLY A 530 -26.01 -27.86 29.28
N CYS A 531 -24.79 -27.35 29.56
CA CYS A 531 -24.27 -26.15 28.91
C CYS A 531 -23.79 -26.45 27.50
N VAL A 532 -23.21 -27.63 27.26
CA VAL A 532 -22.75 -28.06 25.94
C VAL A 532 -23.92 -28.21 24.98
N GLU A 533 -24.99 -28.92 25.41
CA GLU A 533 -26.21 -29.09 24.61
C GLU A 533 -26.89 -27.74 24.32
N ALA A 534 -26.98 -26.87 25.33
CA ALA A 534 -27.51 -25.52 25.15
C ALA A 534 -26.68 -24.69 24.17
N ALA A 535 -25.35 -24.79 24.22
CA ALA A 535 -24.46 -24.07 23.33
C ALA A 535 -24.59 -24.51 21.86
N GLU A 536 -24.89 -25.79 21.61
CA GLU A 536 -25.21 -26.28 20.27
C GLU A 536 -26.52 -25.70 19.71
N ASN A 537 -27.54 -25.59 20.55
CA ASN A 537 -28.79 -24.94 20.18
C ASN A 537 -28.61 -23.43 19.96
N VAL A 538 -27.80 -22.76 20.80
CA VAL A 538 -27.40 -21.35 20.62
C VAL A 538 -26.71 -21.15 19.29
N TYR A 539 -25.79 -22.05 18.92
CA TYR A 539 -25.11 -22.01 17.62
C TYR A 539 -26.10 -21.98 16.46
N ASP A 540 -27.07 -22.91 16.47
CA ASP A 540 -28.05 -23.03 15.38
C ASP A 540 -28.93 -21.77 15.27
N VAL A 541 -29.36 -21.22 16.40
CA VAL A 541 -30.16 -19.98 16.46
C VAL A 541 -29.38 -18.79 15.95
N VAL A 542 -28.14 -18.59 16.40
CA VAL A 542 -27.29 -17.46 15.98
C VAL A 542 -26.94 -17.58 14.50
N GLN A 543 -26.59 -18.78 14.03
CA GLN A 543 -26.30 -19.03 12.62
C GLN A 543 -27.49 -18.70 11.73
N LYS A 544 -28.70 -19.10 12.14
CA LYS A 544 -29.95 -18.79 11.42
C LYS A 544 -30.23 -17.28 11.44
N ALA A 545 -30.08 -16.60 12.57
CA ALA A 545 -30.33 -15.18 12.73
C ALA A 545 -29.42 -14.33 11.82
N LEU A 546 -28.14 -14.69 11.74
CA LEU A 546 -27.17 -14.00 10.91
C LEU A 546 -27.34 -14.31 9.40
N ASN A 547 -28.15 -15.33 9.04
CA ASN A 547 -28.26 -15.86 7.66
C ASN A 547 -26.88 -16.13 7.03
N ALA A 548 -25.89 -16.37 7.86
CA ALA A 548 -24.47 -16.46 7.48
C ALA A 548 -24.03 -17.92 7.52
N LYS A 549 -23.78 -18.50 6.35
CA LYS A 549 -23.10 -19.79 6.29
C LYS A 549 -21.68 -19.61 6.83
N ALA A 550 -21.35 -20.40 7.87
CA ALA A 550 -19.99 -20.55 8.38
C ALA A 550 -19.36 -19.33 9.08
N ASP A 551 -20.15 -18.41 9.67
CA ASP A 551 -19.59 -17.24 10.38
C ASP A 551 -19.76 -17.28 11.91
N VAL A 552 -20.18 -18.45 12.42
CA VAL A 552 -20.29 -18.76 13.84
C VAL A 552 -19.35 -19.92 14.16
N ILE A 553 -18.70 -19.92 15.31
CA ILE A 553 -17.88 -21.02 15.81
C ILE A 553 -18.21 -21.36 17.24
N LEU A 554 -18.20 -22.64 17.58
CA LEU A 554 -18.41 -23.17 18.92
C LEU A 554 -17.07 -23.58 19.55
N ASP A 555 -16.75 -22.99 20.71
CA ASP A 555 -15.63 -23.46 21.53
C ASP A 555 -16.07 -24.61 22.44
N ASP A 556 -15.97 -25.79 21.89
CA ASP A 556 -16.36 -27.07 22.49
C ASP A 556 -15.21 -27.79 23.21
N ARG A 557 -14.07 -27.13 23.43
CA ARG A 557 -12.91 -27.73 24.13
C ARG A 557 -13.26 -28.07 25.56
N THR A 558 -13.30 -29.35 25.92
CA THR A 558 -13.66 -29.84 27.25
C THR A 558 -12.54 -29.73 28.28
N GLU A 559 -11.28 -29.70 27.80
CA GLU A 559 -10.09 -29.68 28.67
C GLU A 559 -9.69 -28.26 29.12
N THR A 560 -10.47 -27.24 28.80
CA THR A 560 -10.16 -25.85 29.10
C THR A 560 -11.31 -25.18 29.86
N THR A 561 -10.97 -24.43 30.88
CA THR A 561 -11.98 -23.69 31.69
C THR A 561 -12.67 -22.61 30.86
N LEU A 562 -13.92 -22.26 31.21
CA LEU A 562 -14.68 -21.18 30.56
C LEU A 562 -13.90 -19.85 30.55
N GLY A 563 -13.24 -19.51 31.67
CA GLY A 563 -12.42 -18.29 31.73
C GLY A 563 -11.21 -18.30 30.81
N PHE A 564 -10.63 -19.47 30.51
CA PHE A 564 -9.58 -19.59 29.50
C PHE A 564 -10.14 -19.37 28.10
N LYS A 565 -11.26 -20.01 27.74
CA LYS A 565 -11.92 -19.85 26.44
C LYS A 565 -12.28 -18.39 26.17
N MET A 566 -12.80 -17.67 27.17
CA MET A 566 -13.14 -16.25 27.07
C MET A 566 -11.89 -15.38 26.78
N LYS A 567 -10.77 -15.63 27.49
CA LYS A 567 -9.51 -14.90 27.25
C LYS A 567 -8.90 -15.21 25.89
N ASP A 568 -9.04 -16.46 25.44
CA ASP A 568 -8.60 -16.91 24.14
C ASP A 568 -9.43 -16.23 23.02
N ALA A 569 -10.75 -16.14 23.24
CA ALA A 569 -11.67 -15.43 22.35
C ALA A 569 -11.35 -13.92 22.27
N GLU A 570 -11.01 -13.27 23.40
CA GLU A 570 -10.56 -11.87 23.41
C GLU A 570 -9.23 -11.67 22.67
N LEU A 571 -8.27 -12.62 22.82
CA LEU A 571 -6.99 -12.57 22.12
C LEU A 571 -7.17 -12.70 20.60
N ILE A 572 -7.99 -13.65 20.14
CA ILE A 572 -8.32 -13.86 18.73
C ILE A 572 -9.09 -12.66 18.18
N GLY A 573 -9.97 -12.06 19.00
CA GLY A 573 -10.69 -10.84 18.67
C GLY A 573 -12.00 -11.05 17.92
N TYR A 574 -12.78 -12.08 18.28
CA TYR A 574 -14.12 -12.24 17.70
C TYR A 574 -15.00 -11.05 18.06
N PRO A 575 -15.72 -10.44 17.10
CA PRO A 575 -16.59 -9.28 17.35
C PRO A 575 -17.65 -9.55 18.44
N TRP A 576 -18.24 -10.75 18.41
CA TRP A 576 -19.26 -11.15 19.35
C TRP A 576 -18.89 -12.43 20.07
N MET A 577 -19.04 -12.44 21.39
CA MET A 577 -18.87 -13.62 22.24
C MET A 577 -20.18 -13.92 22.98
N VAL A 578 -20.72 -15.11 22.77
CA VAL A 578 -21.90 -15.62 23.46
C VAL A 578 -21.45 -16.64 24.50
N VAL A 579 -21.77 -16.40 25.77
CA VAL A 579 -21.31 -17.20 26.89
C VAL A 579 -22.44 -18.05 27.45
N VAL A 580 -22.30 -19.39 27.36
CA VAL A 580 -23.22 -20.37 27.91
C VAL A 580 -22.55 -21.04 29.10
N GLY A 581 -22.73 -20.47 30.30
CA GLY A 581 -22.14 -20.98 31.52
C GLY A 581 -23.21 -21.54 32.52
N LYS A 582 -22.75 -21.95 33.69
CA LYS A 582 -23.64 -22.46 34.77
C LYS A 582 -24.77 -21.49 35.18
N GLY A 583 -24.60 -20.18 34.94
CA GLY A 583 -25.64 -19.18 35.11
C GLY A 583 -26.85 -19.45 34.23
N PHE A 584 -26.64 -19.83 32.97
CA PHE A 584 -27.69 -20.17 32.02
C PHE A 584 -28.61 -21.30 32.56
N LEU A 585 -28.01 -22.37 33.07
CA LEU A 585 -28.79 -23.52 33.60
C LEU A 585 -29.71 -23.12 34.79
N ARG A 586 -29.38 -22.04 35.50
CA ARG A 586 -30.15 -21.56 36.65
C ARG A 586 -31.19 -20.52 36.28
N THR A 587 -30.90 -19.65 35.34
CA THR A 587 -31.70 -18.44 35.06
C THR A 587 -32.31 -18.44 33.65
N GLY A 588 -31.85 -19.29 32.73
CA GLY A 588 -32.22 -19.25 31.34
C GLY A 588 -31.61 -18.07 30.56
N ASN A 589 -30.75 -17.27 31.20
CA ASN A 589 -30.15 -16.09 30.59
C ASN A 589 -28.79 -16.40 29.99
N ILE A 590 -28.55 -15.87 28.79
CA ILE A 590 -27.29 -15.95 28.01
C ILE A 590 -26.58 -14.60 28.07
N GLU A 591 -25.29 -14.60 28.35
CA GLU A 591 -24.48 -13.39 28.29
C GLU A 591 -23.94 -13.22 26.85
N VAL A 592 -24.16 -12.05 26.28
CA VAL A 592 -23.59 -11.65 24.99
C VAL A 592 -22.65 -10.48 25.22
N GLN A 593 -21.45 -10.55 24.66
CA GLN A 593 -20.43 -9.51 24.79
C GLN A 593 -20.01 -9.01 23.41
N HIS A 594 -19.86 -7.70 23.25
CA HIS A 594 -19.32 -7.08 22.05
C HIS A 594 -17.87 -6.64 22.29
N ARG A 595 -16.95 -7.11 21.42
CA ARG A 595 -15.50 -6.94 21.61
C ARG A 595 -15.05 -5.49 21.53
N LYS A 596 -15.58 -4.73 20.58
CA LYS A 596 -15.14 -3.35 20.30
C LYS A 596 -15.62 -2.36 21.37
N THR A 597 -16.89 -2.43 21.77
CA THR A 597 -17.48 -1.50 22.75
C THR A 597 -17.28 -1.96 24.21
N GLY A 598 -17.03 -3.26 24.42
CA GLY A 598 -16.98 -3.86 25.75
C GLY A 598 -18.34 -4.03 26.42
N GLU A 599 -19.43 -3.71 25.72
CA GLU A 599 -20.80 -3.86 26.22
C GLU A 599 -21.15 -5.32 26.44
N LYS A 600 -22.00 -5.56 27.44
CA LYS A 600 -22.47 -6.88 27.84
C LYS A 600 -23.98 -6.85 28.05
N TRP A 601 -24.64 -7.85 27.48
CA TRP A 601 -26.09 -8.04 27.63
C TRP A 601 -26.37 -9.38 28.28
N SER A 602 -27.35 -9.42 29.16
CA SER A 602 -27.93 -10.63 29.72
C SER A 602 -29.31 -10.82 29.09
N LEU A 603 -29.41 -11.77 28.15
CA LEU A 603 -30.61 -11.99 27.36
C LEU A 603 -31.29 -13.30 27.75
N GLU A 604 -32.60 -13.26 27.84
CA GLU A 604 -33.39 -14.49 27.89
C GLU A 604 -33.23 -15.25 26.57
N TRP A 605 -33.12 -16.57 26.63
CA TRP A 605 -32.93 -17.44 25.49
C TRP A 605 -33.80 -17.11 24.26
N PRO A 606 -35.13 -16.88 24.37
CA PRO A 606 -35.96 -16.60 23.18
C PRO A 606 -35.65 -15.28 22.48
N LYS A 607 -34.97 -14.33 23.16
CA LYS A 607 -34.67 -13.01 22.63
C LYS A 607 -33.37 -12.99 21.77
N LEU A 608 -32.59 -14.05 21.82
CA LEU A 608 -31.27 -14.10 21.17
C LEU A 608 -31.37 -14.01 19.64
N GLU A 609 -32.37 -14.67 19.05
CA GLU A 609 -32.57 -14.65 17.58
C GLU A 609 -32.85 -13.21 17.10
N GLY A 610 -33.79 -12.51 17.73
CA GLY A 610 -34.11 -11.12 17.40
C GLY A 610 -32.93 -10.17 17.60
N PHE A 611 -32.16 -10.36 18.68
CA PHE A 611 -30.97 -9.58 18.96
C PHE A 611 -29.93 -9.60 17.83
N PHE A 612 -29.65 -10.76 17.24
CA PHE A 612 -28.72 -10.87 16.13
C PHE A 612 -29.34 -10.53 14.77
N GLN A 613 -30.66 -10.68 14.59
CA GLN A 613 -31.34 -10.22 13.39
C GLN A 613 -31.30 -8.70 13.24
N GLU A 614 -31.58 -7.94 14.32
CA GLU A 614 -31.48 -6.48 14.31
C GLU A 614 -30.07 -5.99 13.94
N ARG A 615 -29.04 -6.60 14.52
CA ARG A 615 -27.64 -6.22 14.24
C ARG A 615 -27.16 -6.56 12.84
N ARG A 616 -27.68 -7.63 12.26
CA ARG A 616 -27.42 -7.95 10.85
C ARG A 616 -27.94 -6.87 9.91
N LEU A 617 -29.07 -6.25 10.22
CA LEU A 617 -29.65 -5.17 9.39
C LEU A 617 -28.83 -3.89 9.46
N LEU A 618 -28.30 -3.56 10.63
CA LEU A 618 -27.44 -2.39 10.85
C LEU A 618 -26.09 -2.48 10.09
N ASP A 619 -25.62 -3.68 9.78
CA ASP A 619 -24.38 -3.88 9.02
C ASP A 619 -24.58 -3.76 7.50
N GLN A 620 -25.80 -3.66 7.02
CA GLN A 620 -26.14 -3.52 5.59
C GLN A 620 -26.36 -2.05 5.17
N GLU A 621 -26.45 -1.13 6.14
CA GLU A 621 -26.48 0.32 5.93
C GLU A 621 -25.04 0.94 5.99
#